data_b3d11bdffda00e03d716ec268d1b7ba4
#
_entry.id   b3d11bdffda00e03d716ec268d1b7ba4
#
_cell.length_a   1.000
_cell.length_b   1.000
_cell.length_c   1.000
_cell.angle_alpha   90.00
_cell.angle_beta   90.00
_cell.angle_gamma   90.00
#
_symmetry.space_group_name_H-M   'P 1'
#
loop_
_entity.id
_entity.type
_entity.pdbx_description
1 polymer ?
#
loop_
_entity_poly.entity_id
_entity_poly.type
_entity_poly.pdbx_seq_one_letter_code
_entity_poly.pdbx_strand_id
1 'polypeptide(L)'
;MRIIFIRHGDPDYQNDTLTEKGIREATLLSERVAKWDNITQFYCSPLGRAQKTASYSLEKTGREAITYEWLKEFSYFIDDPVTGRHGVPWDFMPAYWTQIPQMYDKEDWKKTEIYRSNPELLPAYEEVCEGLDNLLSTYGYKRYNNYYVTTPKDTNASHLDADAQDTIVIFCHLGITCMMMSHLLGVSPAILLHGFYLA
;
A
#
# COMPACT_ATOMS: atom_id res chain seq x y z
N MET A 1 -2.73 14.92 -9.46
CA MET A 1 -1.98 14.26 -8.36
C MET A 1 -1.31 13.00 -8.86
N ARG A 2 -0.13 12.66 -8.37
CA ARG A 2 0.60 11.41 -8.63
C ARG A 2 0.90 10.71 -7.32
N ILE A 3 0.64 9.40 -7.24
CA ILE A 3 0.97 8.55 -6.10
C ILE A 3 2.03 7.56 -6.54
N ILE A 4 3.12 7.46 -5.80
CA ILE A 4 4.20 6.51 -6.04
C ILE A 4 4.29 5.58 -4.85
N PHE A 5 3.98 4.30 -5.05
CA PHE A 5 4.17 3.26 -4.06
C PHE A 5 5.57 2.67 -4.19
N ILE A 6 6.27 2.54 -3.09
CA ILE A 6 7.59 1.93 -3.00
C ILE A 6 7.53 0.81 -1.98
N ARG A 7 7.71 -0.42 -2.44
CA ARG A 7 7.90 -1.55 -1.55
C ARG A 7 9.28 -1.49 -0.91
N HIS A 8 9.37 -1.94 0.35
CA HIS A 8 10.66 -2.11 1.02
C HIS A 8 11.63 -2.98 0.21
N GLY A 9 12.94 -2.75 0.36
CA GLY A 9 14.00 -3.59 -0.20
C GLY A 9 13.99 -5.01 0.38
N ASP A 10 14.90 -5.86 -0.09
CA ASP A 10 15.02 -7.27 0.34
C ASP A 10 15.07 -7.36 1.87
N PRO A 11 14.09 -8.04 2.54
CA PRO A 11 13.87 -7.93 3.97
C PRO A 11 14.60 -8.97 4.79
N ASP A 12 15.13 -8.56 5.93
CA ASP A 12 15.40 -9.41 7.08
C ASP A 12 14.16 -9.39 7.99
N TYR A 13 13.28 -10.37 7.83
CA TYR A 13 12.03 -10.46 8.59
C TYR A 13 12.25 -10.73 10.09
N GLN A 14 13.37 -11.36 10.46
CA GLN A 14 13.66 -11.68 11.86
C GLN A 14 13.93 -10.41 12.68
N ASN A 15 14.63 -9.45 12.08
CA ASN A 15 15.03 -8.21 12.73
C ASN A 15 14.19 -7.00 12.26
N ASP A 16 13.16 -7.23 11.42
CA ASP A 16 12.34 -6.22 10.75
C ASP A 16 13.17 -5.09 10.13
N THR A 17 14.20 -5.47 9.36
CA THR A 17 15.10 -4.55 8.69
C THR A 17 15.40 -5.03 7.26
N LEU A 18 16.49 -4.54 6.66
CA LEU A 18 16.96 -4.95 5.33
C LEU A 18 18.16 -5.88 5.43
N THR A 19 18.24 -6.83 4.51
CA THR A 19 19.48 -7.57 4.24
C THR A 19 20.53 -6.66 3.58
N GLU A 20 21.77 -7.15 3.43
CA GLU A 20 22.79 -6.45 2.65
C GLU A 20 22.34 -6.15 1.21
N LYS A 21 21.57 -7.06 0.60
CA LYS A 21 20.97 -6.85 -0.71
C LYS A 21 19.95 -5.71 -0.66
N GLY A 22 19.03 -5.72 0.31
CA GLY A 22 18.03 -4.68 0.49
C GLY A 22 18.64 -3.31 0.78
N ILE A 23 19.78 -3.24 1.48
CA ILE A 23 20.53 -2.01 1.68
C ILE A 23 21.05 -1.46 0.34
N ARG A 24 21.62 -2.31 -0.52
CA ARG A 24 22.07 -1.89 -1.87
C ARG A 24 20.89 -1.41 -2.72
N GLU A 25 19.76 -2.10 -2.67
CA GLU A 25 18.53 -1.71 -3.37
C GLU A 25 18.04 -0.33 -2.89
N ALA A 26 17.94 -0.10 -1.58
CA ALA A 26 17.54 1.17 -0.99
C ALA A 26 18.51 2.31 -1.33
N THR A 27 19.82 2.03 -1.39
CA THR A 27 20.85 3.00 -1.80
C THR A 27 20.66 3.41 -3.26
N LEU A 28 20.47 2.45 -4.18
CA LEU A 28 20.24 2.74 -5.60
C LEU A 28 18.89 3.48 -5.80
N LEU A 29 17.87 3.10 -5.05
CA LEU A 29 16.59 3.81 -5.05
C LEU A 29 16.75 5.26 -4.63
N SER A 30 17.53 5.55 -3.60
CA SER A 30 17.78 6.91 -3.13
C SER A 30 18.41 7.82 -4.19
N GLU A 31 19.31 7.28 -5.04
CA GLU A 31 19.89 8.00 -6.18
C GLU A 31 18.81 8.39 -7.22
N ARG A 32 17.80 7.56 -7.38
CA ARG A 32 16.67 7.81 -8.28
C ARG A 32 15.68 8.81 -7.67
N VAL A 33 15.32 8.62 -6.40
CA VAL A 33 14.37 9.50 -5.69
C VAL A 33 14.90 10.92 -5.60
N ALA A 34 16.21 11.10 -5.35
CA ALA A 34 16.85 12.41 -5.30
C ALA A 34 16.79 13.20 -6.61
N LYS A 35 16.47 12.54 -7.74
CA LYS A 35 16.30 13.18 -9.06
C LYS A 35 14.84 13.49 -9.38
N TRP A 36 13.90 13.12 -8.50
CA TRP A 36 12.50 13.42 -8.73
C TRP A 36 12.19 14.84 -8.30
N ASP A 37 11.71 15.62 -9.24
CA ASP A 37 11.22 16.96 -8.97
C ASP A 37 9.78 16.91 -8.45
N ASN A 38 9.39 17.91 -7.67
CA ASN A 38 8.02 18.13 -7.23
C ASN A 38 7.41 17.01 -6.33
N ILE A 39 8.22 16.39 -5.47
CA ILE A 39 7.67 15.54 -4.41
C ILE A 39 7.08 16.46 -3.34
N THR A 40 5.75 16.41 -3.16
CA THR A 40 5.05 17.16 -2.14
C THR A 40 5.32 16.59 -0.76
N GLN A 41 5.16 15.26 -0.56
CA GLN A 41 5.35 14.63 0.74
C GLN A 41 5.73 13.16 0.62
N PHE A 42 6.46 12.67 1.65
CA PHE A 42 6.78 11.27 1.86
C PHE A 42 5.93 10.71 3.00
N TYR A 43 5.41 9.50 2.79
CA TYR A 43 4.70 8.71 3.77
C TYR A 43 5.39 7.36 3.96
N CYS A 44 5.29 6.79 5.15
CA CYS A 44 5.99 5.55 5.45
C CYS A 44 5.16 4.65 6.37
N SER A 45 5.26 3.34 6.14
CA SER A 45 4.83 2.31 7.08
C SER A 45 5.66 2.38 8.37
N PRO A 46 5.10 2.07 9.54
CA PRO A 46 5.86 2.00 10.79
C PRO A 46 6.83 0.81 10.86
N LEU A 47 6.71 -0.20 9.98
CA LEU A 47 7.56 -1.39 10.03
C LEU A 47 9.02 -1.07 9.64
N GLY A 48 9.97 -1.65 10.41
CA GLY A 48 11.38 -1.30 10.33
C GLY A 48 11.99 -1.44 8.94
N ARG A 49 11.65 -2.50 8.18
CA ARG A 49 12.12 -2.69 6.79
C ARG A 49 11.68 -1.57 5.83
N ALA A 50 10.47 -1.04 6.02
CA ALA A 50 9.99 0.10 5.22
C ALA A 50 10.66 1.40 5.67
N GLN A 51 10.76 1.64 6.97
CA GLN A 51 11.48 2.77 7.55
C GLN A 51 12.95 2.79 7.10
N LYS A 52 13.62 1.62 7.14
CA LYS A 52 15.01 1.50 6.69
C LYS A 52 15.15 1.77 5.20
N THR A 53 14.22 1.30 4.36
CA THR A 53 14.23 1.61 2.92
C THR A 53 14.06 3.11 2.68
N ALA A 54 13.11 3.74 3.36
CA ALA A 54 12.83 5.17 3.24
C ALA A 54 14.03 6.02 3.69
N SER A 55 14.73 5.62 4.77
CA SER A 55 15.78 6.43 5.41
C SER A 55 16.87 6.88 4.42
N TYR A 56 17.29 6.03 3.49
CA TYR A 56 18.29 6.38 2.46
C TYR A 56 17.81 7.49 1.53
N SER A 57 16.54 7.45 1.12
CA SER A 57 15.96 8.48 0.26
C SER A 57 15.72 9.78 1.02
N LEU A 58 15.23 9.68 2.25
CA LEU A 58 14.94 10.83 3.11
C LEU A 58 16.22 11.59 3.49
N GLU A 59 17.27 10.87 3.89
CA GLU A 59 18.59 11.44 4.18
C GLU A 59 19.15 12.18 2.96
N LYS A 60 19.10 11.56 1.78
CA LYS A 60 19.64 12.13 0.56
C LYS A 60 18.88 13.35 0.07
N THR A 61 17.58 13.43 0.33
CA THR A 61 16.72 14.56 -0.05
C THR A 61 16.62 15.63 1.05
N GLY A 62 17.15 15.38 2.26
CA GLY A 62 16.98 16.27 3.42
C GLY A 62 15.52 16.40 3.88
N ARG A 63 14.71 15.36 3.68
CA ARG A 63 13.27 15.34 3.93
C ARG A 63 12.90 14.34 5.02
N GLU A 64 11.71 14.47 5.56
CA GLU A 64 11.10 13.55 6.52
C GLU A 64 9.85 12.91 5.94
N ALA A 65 9.47 11.74 6.46
CA ALA A 65 8.22 11.07 6.11
C ALA A 65 7.24 11.12 7.28
N ILE A 66 5.95 11.26 6.95
CA ILE A 66 4.86 11.06 7.89
C ILE A 66 4.58 9.57 7.99
N THR A 67 4.62 9.01 9.20
CA THR A 67 4.35 7.59 9.43
C THR A 67 2.88 7.38 9.80
N TYR A 68 2.23 6.43 9.11
CA TYR A 68 0.87 6.01 9.41
C TYR A 68 0.80 4.54 9.77
N GLU A 69 0.08 4.21 10.85
CA GLU A 69 -0.11 2.84 11.34
C GLU A 69 -0.84 1.94 10.32
N TRP A 70 -1.82 2.46 9.61
CA TRP A 70 -2.57 1.72 8.60
C TRP A 70 -1.75 1.35 7.35
N LEU A 71 -0.52 1.87 7.19
CA LEU A 71 0.42 1.50 6.12
C LEU A 71 1.23 0.23 6.42
N LYS A 72 1.00 -0.46 7.54
CA LYS A 72 1.60 -1.77 7.84
C LYS A 72 1.32 -2.78 6.73
N GLU A 73 2.16 -3.81 6.66
CA GLU A 73 1.88 -4.93 5.76
C GLU A 73 0.54 -5.58 6.10
N PHE A 74 -0.22 -5.90 5.06
CA PHE A 74 -1.54 -6.51 5.19
C PHE A 74 -1.40 -8.01 5.49
N SER A 75 -1.00 -8.34 6.71
CA SER A 75 -0.65 -9.69 7.17
C SER A 75 -1.81 -10.40 7.87
N TYR A 76 -3.01 -10.35 7.30
CA TYR A 76 -4.19 -11.04 7.81
C TYR A 76 -4.26 -12.43 7.17
N PHE A 77 -3.89 -13.45 7.95
CA PHE A 77 -3.79 -14.82 7.46
C PHE A 77 -5.16 -15.43 7.21
N ILE A 78 -5.22 -16.25 6.18
CA ILE A 78 -6.40 -17.02 5.77
C ILE A 78 -6.06 -18.51 5.73
N ASP A 79 -7.09 -19.34 5.70
CA ASP A 79 -6.93 -20.78 5.56
C ASP A 79 -7.10 -21.18 4.09
N ASP A 80 -6.01 -21.65 3.47
CA ASP A 80 -6.05 -22.15 2.09
C ASP A 80 -6.86 -23.45 2.03
N PRO A 81 -8.02 -23.46 1.34
CA PRO A 81 -8.89 -24.63 1.30
C PRO A 81 -8.33 -25.79 0.48
N VAL A 82 -7.34 -25.57 -0.35
CA VAL A 82 -6.71 -26.62 -1.19
C VAL A 82 -5.55 -27.29 -0.46
N THR A 83 -4.71 -26.52 0.19
CA THR A 83 -3.51 -27.02 0.85
C THR A 83 -3.67 -27.17 2.36
N GLY A 84 -4.69 -26.59 2.96
CA GLY A 84 -4.88 -26.50 4.41
C GLY A 84 -3.86 -25.58 5.10
N ARG A 85 -3.09 -24.81 4.33
CA ARG A 85 -2.07 -23.91 4.88
C ARG A 85 -2.71 -22.66 5.45
N HIS A 86 -2.29 -22.29 6.65
CA HIS A 86 -2.57 -20.97 7.22
C HIS A 86 -1.50 -20.00 6.73
N GLY A 87 -1.88 -18.97 5.97
CA GLY A 87 -0.93 -18.07 5.33
C GLY A 87 -1.55 -16.77 4.84
N VAL A 88 -0.71 -15.93 4.25
CA VAL A 88 -1.14 -14.64 3.70
C VAL A 88 -2.01 -14.82 2.45
N PRO A 89 -2.91 -13.86 2.15
CA PRO A 89 -3.90 -13.99 1.06
C PRO A 89 -3.31 -14.14 -0.35
N TRP A 90 -2.04 -13.86 -0.55
CA TRP A 90 -1.37 -14.01 -1.86
C TRP A 90 -0.62 -15.33 -2.05
N ASP A 91 -0.64 -16.21 -1.03
CA ASP A 91 0.08 -17.48 -1.06
C ASP A 91 -0.80 -18.67 -1.47
N PHE A 92 -2.12 -18.52 -1.63
CA PHE A 92 -2.97 -19.62 -2.02
C PHE A 92 -3.03 -19.86 -3.54
N MET A 93 -3.42 -21.08 -3.93
CA MET A 93 -3.23 -21.58 -5.29
C MET A 93 -4.13 -20.87 -6.31
N PRO A 94 -3.57 -20.44 -7.45
CA PRO A 94 -4.36 -19.85 -8.55
C PRO A 94 -5.46 -20.79 -9.05
N ALA A 95 -5.19 -22.10 -9.07
CA ALA A 95 -6.17 -23.10 -9.49
C ALA A 95 -7.46 -23.12 -8.64
N TYR A 96 -7.41 -22.62 -7.41
CA TYR A 96 -8.57 -22.45 -6.55
C TYR A 96 -9.29 -21.14 -6.84
N TRP A 97 -8.63 -19.99 -6.64
CA TRP A 97 -9.32 -18.71 -6.67
C TRP A 97 -9.86 -18.34 -8.05
N THR A 98 -9.18 -18.78 -9.13
CA THR A 98 -9.63 -18.51 -10.51
C THR A 98 -10.93 -19.20 -10.90
N GLN A 99 -11.37 -20.21 -10.14
CA GLN A 99 -12.64 -20.90 -10.34
C GLN A 99 -13.82 -20.24 -9.60
N ILE A 100 -13.55 -19.20 -8.81
CA ILE A 100 -14.57 -18.53 -7.97
C ILE A 100 -14.89 -17.16 -8.60
N PRO A 101 -16.05 -17.00 -9.28
CA PRO A 101 -16.38 -15.74 -9.96
C PRO A 101 -16.41 -14.54 -9.02
N GLN A 102 -16.80 -14.71 -7.76
CA GLN A 102 -16.83 -13.67 -6.75
C GLN A 102 -15.44 -13.06 -6.48
N MET A 103 -14.36 -13.82 -6.69
CA MET A 103 -12.99 -13.33 -6.52
C MET A 103 -12.63 -12.22 -7.52
N TYR A 104 -13.35 -12.12 -8.64
CA TYR A 104 -13.13 -11.09 -9.65
C TYR A 104 -14.00 -9.86 -9.44
N ASP A 105 -15.08 -9.99 -8.67
CA ASP A 105 -16.00 -8.87 -8.42
C ASP A 105 -15.49 -7.99 -7.28
N LYS A 106 -15.56 -6.66 -7.47
CA LYS A 106 -15.04 -5.64 -6.53
C LYS A 106 -15.71 -5.63 -5.15
N GLU A 107 -16.91 -6.22 -5.03
CA GLU A 107 -17.65 -6.29 -3.77
C GLU A 107 -17.86 -7.73 -3.29
N ASP A 108 -18.09 -8.67 -4.21
CA ASP A 108 -18.45 -10.03 -3.87
C ASP A 108 -17.28 -10.86 -3.34
N TRP A 109 -16.01 -10.46 -3.61
CA TRP A 109 -14.85 -11.09 -3.01
C TRP A 109 -14.92 -11.14 -1.47
N LYS A 110 -15.51 -10.11 -0.86
CA LYS A 110 -15.73 -10.01 0.60
C LYS A 110 -16.65 -11.09 1.14
N LYS A 111 -17.47 -11.72 0.30
CA LYS A 111 -18.45 -12.76 0.66
C LYS A 111 -17.87 -14.16 0.56
N THR A 112 -16.69 -14.33 -0.01
CA THR A 112 -16.06 -15.63 -0.19
C THR A 112 -15.64 -16.23 1.15
N GLU A 113 -15.75 -17.56 1.27
CA GLU A 113 -15.44 -18.28 2.49
C GLU A 113 -13.99 -18.06 2.93
N ILE A 114 -13.06 -18.09 1.98
CA ILE A 114 -11.64 -17.92 2.26
C ILE A 114 -11.31 -16.57 2.90
N TYR A 115 -11.87 -15.48 2.41
CA TYR A 115 -11.62 -14.15 3.03
C TYR A 115 -12.38 -13.97 4.34
N ARG A 116 -13.47 -14.69 4.53
CA ARG A 116 -14.22 -14.72 5.79
C ARG A 116 -13.63 -15.66 6.84
N SER A 117 -12.68 -16.51 6.48
CA SER A 117 -11.98 -17.39 7.43
C SER A 117 -11.22 -16.59 8.49
N ASN A 118 -10.83 -15.36 8.17
CA ASN A 118 -10.28 -14.42 9.15
C ASN A 118 -11.27 -13.25 9.37
N PRO A 119 -11.91 -13.14 10.55
CA PRO A 119 -12.88 -12.08 10.82
C PRO A 119 -12.27 -10.67 10.90
N GLU A 120 -10.95 -10.54 11.09
CA GLU A 120 -10.25 -9.26 11.17
C GLU A 120 -9.90 -8.70 9.79
N LEU A 121 -9.89 -9.54 8.74
CA LEU A 121 -9.40 -9.15 7.41
C LEU A 121 -10.25 -8.04 6.77
N LEU A 122 -11.57 -8.17 6.80
CA LEU A 122 -12.46 -7.16 6.20
C LEU A 122 -12.44 -5.83 6.95
N PRO A 123 -12.53 -5.79 8.29
CA PRO A 123 -12.34 -4.54 9.05
C PRO A 123 -11.00 -3.86 8.74
N ALA A 124 -9.91 -4.63 8.65
CA ALA A 124 -8.60 -4.09 8.31
C ALA A 124 -8.55 -3.52 6.89
N TYR A 125 -9.21 -4.17 5.91
CA TYR A 125 -9.34 -3.63 4.57
C TYR A 125 -10.09 -2.29 4.57
N GLU A 126 -11.16 -2.17 5.35
CA GLU A 126 -11.94 -0.94 5.49
C GLU A 126 -11.11 0.18 6.14
N GLU A 127 -10.30 -0.13 7.16
CA GLU A 127 -9.36 0.83 7.78
C GLU A 127 -8.35 1.37 6.75
N VAL A 128 -7.81 0.51 5.89
CA VAL A 128 -6.91 0.92 4.80
C VAL A 128 -7.61 1.84 3.81
N CYS A 129 -8.83 1.51 3.41
CA CYS A 129 -9.63 2.34 2.50
C CYS A 129 -9.90 3.72 3.11
N GLU A 130 -10.32 3.77 4.37
CA GLU A 130 -10.58 5.01 5.09
C GLU A 130 -9.30 5.83 5.28
N GLY A 131 -8.19 5.20 5.66
CA GLY A 131 -6.89 5.85 5.81
C GLY A 131 -6.42 6.50 4.51
N LEU A 132 -6.58 5.79 3.38
CA LEU A 132 -6.25 6.32 2.07
C LEU A 132 -7.19 7.47 1.66
N ASP A 133 -8.50 7.32 1.84
CA ASP A 133 -9.48 8.36 1.52
C ASP A 133 -9.24 9.63 2.34
N ASN A 134 -8.93 9.50 3.62
CA ASN A 134 -8.58 10.61 4.51
C ASN A 134 -7.29 11.30 4.04
N LEU A 135 -6.25 10.52 3.69
CA LEU A 135 -5.02 11.06 3.13
C LEU A 135 -5.29 11.84 1.83
N LEU A 136 -6.04 11.27 0.89
CA LEU A 136 -6.34 11.92 -0.39
C LEU A 136 -7.22 13.16 -0.23
N SER A 137 -8.09 13.19 0.79
CA SER A 137 -8.94 14.35 1.07
C SER A 137 -8.12 15.58 1.44
N THR A 138 -6.97 15.44 2.11
CA THR A 138 -6.06 16.56 2.42
C THR A 138 -5.51 17.21 1.16
N TYR A 139 -5.38 16.43 0.07
CA TYR A 139 -4.95 16.89 -1.25
C TYR A 139 -6.09 17.36 -2.15
N GLY A 140 -7.31 17.47 -1.61
CA GLY A 140 -8.47 17.91 -2.36
C GLY A 140 -9.13 16.83 -3.22
N TYR A 141 -8.96 15.53 -2.87
CA TYR A 141 -9.64 14.41 -3.52
C TYR A 141 -10.55 13.69 -2.53
N LYS A 142 -11.81 14.06 -2.52
CA LYS A 142 -12.81 13.45 -1.62
C LYS A 142 -13.53 12.31 -2.30
N ARG A 143 -13.58 11.14 -1.63
CA ARG A 143 -14.34 9.97 -2.12
C ARG A 143 -15.83 10.25 -2.15
N TYR A 144 -16.47 9.91 -3.27
CA TYR A 144 -17.90 9.92 -3.44
C TYR A 144 -18.33 8.62 -4.15
N ASN A 145 -18.91 7.69 -3.42
CA ASN A 145 -19.18 6.32 -3.89
C ASN A 145 -17.91 5.66 -4.48
N ASN A 146 -17.89 5.41 -5.79
CA ASN A 146 -16.82 4.69 -6.48
C ASN A 146 -15.83 5.61 -7.24
N TYR A 147 -15.86 6.92 -7.00
CA TYR A 147 -14.96 7.89 -7.64
C TYR A 147 -14.57 9.01 -6.67
N TYR A 148 -13.62 9.83 -7.07
CA TYR A 148 -13.21 11.01 -6.31
C TYR A 148 -13.69 12.28 -6.97
N VAL A 149 -14.16 13.22 -6.16
CA VAL A 149 -14.45 14.59 -6.58
C VAL A 149 -13.34 15.51 -6.11
N THR A 150 -13.07 16.57 -6.87
CA THR A 150 -12.10 17.59 -6.45
C THR A 150 -12.76 18.56 -5.47
N THR A 151 -12.06 18.87 -4.40
CA THR A 151 -12.41 19.87 -3.38
C THR A 151 -11.20 20.79 -3.14
N PRO A 152 -11.37 21.94 -2.47
CA PRO A 152 -10.20 22.71 -2.02
C PRO A 152 -9.27 21.85 -1.17
N LYS A 153 -7.96 22.03 -1.35
CA LYS A 153 -6.94 21.36 -0.51
C LYS A 153 -7.02 21.88 0.92
N ASP A 154 -6.59 21.06 1.87
CA ASP A 154 -6.42 21.48 3.26
C ASP A 154 -5.16 22.36 3.40
N THR A 155 -5.33 23.67 3.23
CA THR A 155 -4.23 24.63 3.31
C THR A 155 -3.65 24.81 4.73
N ASN A 156 -4.23 24.17 5.76
CA ASN A 156 -3.60 24.12 7.09
C ASN A 156 -2.39 23.20 7.13
N ALA A 157 -2.27 22.28 6.18
CA ALA A 157 -1.08 21.46 6.03
C ALA A 157 0.02 22.26 5.29
N SER A 158 1.07 22.64 6.01
CA SER A 158 2.14 23.54 5.55
C SER A 158 2.91 23.08 4.30
N HIS A 159 2.77 21.80 3.90
CA HIS A 159 3.41 21.21 2.74
C HIS A 159 2.55 21.29 1.47
N LEU A 160 1.31 21.83 1.55
CA LEU A 160 0.40 21.90 0.40
C LEU A 160 0.38 23.29 -0.21
N ASP A 161 0.55 23.32 -1.54
CA ASP A 161 0.32 24.49 -2.39
C ASP A 161 -0.99 24.29 -3.14
N ALA A 162 -1.89 25.29 -3.07
CA ALA A 162 -3.22 25.22 -3.67
C ALA A 162 -3.17 24.96 -5.17
N ASP A 163 -2.17 25.51 -5.87
CA ASP A 163 -2.06 25.49 -7.32
C ASP A 163 -1.11 24.40 -7.85
N ALA A 164 -0.29 23.78 -6.98
CA ALA A 164 0.66 22.78 -7.39
C ALA A 164 0.03 21.41 -7.69
N GLN A 165 0.60 20.71 -8.65
CA GLN A 165 0.30 19.31 -8.91
C GLN A 165 1.09 18.41 -7.93
N ASP A 166 0.40 17.84 -6.96
CA ASP A 166 1.04 17.04 -5.92
C ASP A 166 1.59 15.71 -6.43
N THR A 167 2.74 15.35 -5.90
CA THR A 167 3.31 14.00 -5.97
C THR A 167 3.59 13.51 -4.56
N ILE A 168 2.98 12.41 -4.16
CA ILE A 168 3.27 11.75 -2.89
C ILE A 168 4.00 10.44 -3.12
N VAL A 169 4.90 10.12 -2.21
CA VAL A 169 5.67 8.87 -2.21
C VAL A 169 5.36 8.11 -0.93
N ILE A 170 4.95 6.86 -1.05
CA ILE A 170 4.53 6.01 0.06
C ILE A 170 5.45 4.80 0.13
N PHE A 171 6.30 4.73 1.16
CA PHE A 171 7.13 3.55 1.44
C PHE A 171 6.32 2.55 2.26
N CYS A 172 6.05 1.38 1.69
CA CYS A 172 5.19 0.38 2.31
C CYS A 172 5.51 -1.05 1.84
N HIS A 173 4.51 -1.90 1.64
CA HIS A 173 4.64 -3.34 1.41
C HIS A 173 3.74 -3.79 0.26
N LEU A 174 3.86 -5.05 -0.17
CA LEU A 174 3.09 -5.58 -1.30
C LEU A 174 1.60 -5.65 -0.99
N GLY A 175 1.21 -6.32 0.10
CA GLY A 175 -0.20 -6.55 0.41
C GLY A 175 -0.96 -5.25 0.63
N ILE A 176 -0.43 -4.33 1.44
CA ILE A 176 -1.07 -3.03 1.67
C ILE A 176 -1.21 -2.21 0.38
N THR A 177 -0.21 -2.27 -0.53
CA THR A 177 -0.31 -1.60 -1.83
C THR A 177 -1.43 -2.20 -2.66
N CYS A 178 -1.59 -3.53 -2.67
CA CYS A 178 -2.69 -4.18 -3.39
C CYS A 178 -4.06 -3.77 -2.82
N MET A 179 -4.19 -3.60 -1.50
CA MET A 179 -5.43 -3.12 -0.88
C MET A 179 -5.74 -1.68 -1.30
N MET A 180 -4.77 -0.77 -1.21
CA MET A 180 -4.92 0.61 -1.67
C MET A 180 -5.26 0.69 -3.16
N MET A 181 -4.58 -0.06 -4.01
CA MET A 181 -4.85 -0.09 -5.45
C MET A 181 -6.21 -0.70 -5.78
N SER A 182 -6.61 -1.75 -5.06
CA SER A 182 -7.96 -2.34 -5.17
C SER A 182 -9.04 -1.27 -4.96
N HIS A 183 -8.91 -0.48 -3.90
CA HIS A 183 -9.82 0.62 -3.58
C HIS A 183 -9.82 1.72 -4.64
N LEU A 184 -8.64 2.15 -5.09
CA LEU A 184 -8.51 3.20 -6.11
C LEU A 184 -9.09 2.79 -7.48
N LEU A 185 -8.82 1.55 -7.90
CA LEU A 185 -9.19 1.04 -9.21
C LEU A 185 -10.60 0.43 -9.25
N GLY A 186 -11.21 0.17 -8.09
CA GLY A 186 -12.51 -0.48 -7.99
C GLY A 186 -12.49 -1.93 -8.50
N VAL A 187 -11.42 -2.67 -8.19
CA VAL A 187 -11.23 -4.08 -8.55
C VAL A 187 -11.06 -4.93 -7.30
N SER A 188 -11.31 -6.23 -7.41
CA SER A 188 -11.04 -7.16 -6.30
C SER A 188 -9.54 -7.19 -5.96
N PRO A 189 -9.16 -7.17 -4.65
CA PRO A 189 -7.77 -7.30 -4.24
C PRO A 189 -7.17 -8.67 -4.64
N ALA A 190 -7.96 -9.72 -4.81
CA ALA A 190 -7.49 -11.03 -5.26
C ALA A 190 -6.77 -10.94 -6.62
N ILE A 191 -7.27 -10.11 -7.54
CA ILE A 191 -6.66 -9.90 -8.85
C ILE A 191 -5.26 -9.28 -8.71
N LEU A 192 -5.11 -8.32 -7.80
CA LEU A 192 -3.84 -7.62 -7.59
C LEU A 192 -2.85 -8.47 -6.82
N LEU A 193 -3.30 -9.18 -5.79
CA LEU A 193 -2.46 -10.05 -4.96
C LEU A 193 -1.84 -11.19 -5.76
N HIS A 194 -2.54 -11.74 -6.76
CA HIS A 194 -2.09 -12.88 -7.56
C HIS A 194 -1.57 -12.52 -8.95
N GLY A 195 -2.01 -11.38 -9.51
CA GLY A 195 -1.66 -10.95 -10.87
C GLY A 195 -0.68 -9.78 -10.93
N PHE A 196 -0.37 -9.17 -9.82
CA PHE A 196 0.47 -7.99 -9.75
C PHE A 196 1.66 -8.22 -8.80
N TYR A 197 2.86 -7.89 -9.27
CA TYR A 197 4.07 -8.01 -8.47
C TYR A 197 4.82 -6.68 -8.42
N LEU A 198 5.03 -6.16 -7.21
CA LEU A 198 5.92 -5.01 -6.97
C LEU A 198 7.34 -5.54 -6.79
N ALA A 199 8.20 -5.26 -7.75
CA ALA A 199 9.63 -5.52 -7.65
C ALA A 199 10.32 -4.50 -6.74
#